data_958bba0139f9d28d9a1730ae1b2ee58b
#
_entry.id   958bba0139f9d28d9a1730ae1b2ee58b
#
_cell.length_a   1.000
_cell.length_b   1.000
_cell.length_c   1.000
_cell.angle_alpha   90.00
_cell.angle_beta   90.00
_cell.angle_gamma   90.00
#
_symmetry.space_group_name_H-M   'P 1'
#
loop_
_entity.id
_entity.type
_entity.pdbx_description
1 polymer ?
#
loop_
_entity_poly.entity_id
_entity_poly.type
_entity_poly.pdbx_seq_one_letter_code
_entity_poly.pdbx_strand_id
1 'polypeptide(L)'
;MHSEKLQSSFQKFGELLDVRFSKGVFTTEDSVRYTFFDALHSELGTAPEDIILEAPHPYIERKKMDMLIPEREDSPEIVCEFKFHGKLPSEQHQPRTQKAGELFVDISRLAIYKKKRQKTRCFLVYVTKFEMANYLSNDANRLDDFFNLLPDEALRINAEYFDNRPETFTNAAGVYGIEECDLSHSFSISRDLQNKYFVRIFEIS
;
A
#
# COMPACT_ATOMS: atom_id res chain seq x y z
N MET A 1 -11.32 16.83 -11.39
CA MET A 1 -10.49 16.41 -12.57
C MET A 1 -9.29 15.57 -12.18
N HIS A 2 -8.29 16.05 -11.40
CA HIS A 2 -7.13 15.22 -11.02
C HIS A 2 -7.51 14.04 -10.11
N SER A 3 -8.40 14.23 -9.13
CA SER A 3 -8.87 13.17 -8.24
C SER A 3 -9.63 12.06 -8.99
N GLU A 4 -10.43 12.42 -9.96
CA GLU A 4 -11.20 11.46 -10.80
C GLU A 4 -10.25 10.62 -11.66
N LYS A 5 -9.26 11.25 -12.29
CA LYS A 5 -8.25 10.55 -13.09
C LYS A 5 -7.41 9.58 -12.24
N LEU A 6 -7.08 9.97 -11.00
CA LEU A 6 -6.38 9.09 -10.09
C LEU A 6 -7.25 7.89 -9.69
N GLN A 7 -8.55 8.11 -9.47
CA GLN A 7 -9.49 7.02 -9.22
C GLN A 7 -9.61 6.09 -10.45
N SER A 8 -9.64 6.65 -11.66
CA SER A 8 -9.59 5.86 -12.90
C SER A 8 -8.29 5.03 -12.99
N SER A 9 -7.16 5.60 -12.56
CA SER A 9 -5.88 4.86 -12.52
C SER A 9 -5.95 3.67 -11.54
N PHE A 10 -6.59 3.80 -10.39
CA PHE A 10 -6.78 2.69 -9.45
C PHE A 10 -7.67 1.59 -10.05
N GLN A 11 -8.74 2.00 -10.74
CA GLN A 11 -9.61 1.06 -11.46
C GLN A 11 -8.82 0.32 -12.55
N LYS A 12 -8.06 1.06 -13.37
CA LYS A 12 -7.22 0.51 -14.43
C LYS A 12 -6.17 -0.45 -13.90
N PHE A 13 -5.53 -0.10 -12.79
CA PHE A 13 -4.60 -0.97 -12.10
C PHE A 13 -5.22 -2.31 -11.72
N GLY A 14 -6.44 -2.28 -11.16
CA GLY A 14 -7.18 -3.49 -10.84
C GLY A 14 -7.44 -4.37 -12.07
N GLU A 15 -7.86 -3.77 -13.20
CA GLU A 15 -8.09 -4.48 -14.47
C GLU A 15 -6.82 -5.15 -14.99
N LEU A 16 -5.69 -4.44 -14.95
CA LEU A 16 -4.40 -4.97 -15.39
C LEU A 16 -3.92 -6.13 -14.50
N LEU A 17 -4.15 -6.05 -13.20
CA LEU A 17 -3.87 -7.15 -12.28
C LEU A 17 -4.77 -8.35 -12.53
N ASP A 18 -6.07 -8.14 -12.82
CA ASP A 18 -7.00 -9.22 -13.21
C ASP A 18 -6.46 -10.00 -14.43
N VAL A 19 -6.01 -9.29 -15.46
CA VAL A 19 -5.40 -9.90 -16.64
C VAL A 19 -4.14 -10.70 -16.28
N ARG A 20 -3.28 -10.12 -15.42
CA ARG A 20 -2.04 -10.74 -15.01
C ARG A 20 -2.27 -12.03 -14.22
N PHE A 21 -3.16 -11.99 -13.22
CA PHE A 21 -3.46 -13.14 -12.37
C PHE A 21 -4.25 -14.22 -13.10
N SER A 22 -5.17 -13.86 -14.00
CA SER A 22 -5.92 -14.83 -14.82
C SER A 22 -5.03 -15.63 -15.76
N LYS A 23 -3.96 -15.02 -16.26
CA LYS A 23 -2.93 -15.69 -17.09
C LYS A 23 -1.93 -16.52 -16.26
N GLY A 24 -2.04 -16.54 -14.94
CA GLY A 24 -1.10 -17.25 -14.07
C GLY A 24 0.34 -16.71 -14.11
N VAL A 25 0.53 -15.46 -14.53
CA VAL A 25 1.87 -14.85 -14.63
C VAL A 25 2.47 -14.71 -13.25
N PHE A 26 3.73 -15.15 -13.09
CA PHE A 26 4.49 -14.95 -11.86
C PHE A 26 4.53 -13.47 -11.48
N THR A 27 4.15 -13.16 -10.26
CA THR A 27 3.98 -11.79 -9.79
C THR A 27 4.86 -11.55 -8.57
N THR A 28 5.62 -10.48 -8.62
CA THR A 28 6.45 -9.94 -7.53
C THR A 28 5.94 -8.54 -7.15
N GLU A 29 6.51 -7.97 -6.12
CA GLU A 29 6.23 -6.57 -5.74
C GLU A 29 6.59 -5.59 -6.86
N ASP A 30 7.73 -5.80 -7.54
CA ASP A 30 8.09 -5.01 -8.72
C ASP A 30 7.08 -5.14 -9.86
N SER A 31 6.53 -6.34 -10.06
CA SER A 31 5.47 -6.53 -11.05
C SER A 31 4.22 -5.74 -10.72
N VAL A 32 3.87 -5.63 -9.44
CA VAL A 32 2.75 -4.81 -8.94
C VAL A 32 3.05 -3.33 -9.19
N ARG A 33 4.24 -2.87 -8.84
CA ARG A 33 4.72 -1.49 -9.03
C ARG A 33 4.66 -1.07 -10.51
N TYR A 34 5.21 -1.89 -11.43
CA TYR A 34 5.16 -1.60 -12.86
C TYR A 34 3.74 -1.64 -13.43
N THR A 35 2.87 -2.52 -12.93
CA THR A 35 1.45 -2.55 -13.34
C THR A 35 0.73 -1.28 -12.90
N PHE A 36 1.04 -0.77 -11.70
CA PHE A 36 0.49 0.49 -11.20
C PHE A 36 1.00 1.68 -12.03
N PHE A 37 2.29 1.68 -12.39
CA PHE A 37 2.87 2.66 -13.29
C PHE A 37 2.14 2.72 -14.64
N ASP A 38 1.88 1.57 -15.28
CA ASP A 38 1.17 1.48 -16.55
C ASP A 38 -0.25 2.08 -16.45
N ALA A 39 -0.93 1.85 -15.33
CA ALA A 39 -2.23 2.45 -15.05
C ALA A 39 -2.16 3.98 -14.90
N LEU A 40 -1.16 4.51 -14.21
CA LEU A 40 -0.93 5.95 -14.08
C LEU A 40 -0.60 6.59 -15.43
N HIS A 41 0.23 5.92 -16.24
CA HIS A 41 0.58 6.38 -17.57
C HIS A 41 -0.68 6.50 -18.45
N SER A 42 -1.53 5.46 -18.45
CA SER A 42 -2.71 5.41 -19.31
C SER A 42 -3.79 6.41 -18.90
N GLU A 43 -4.00 6.66 -17.62
CA GLU A 43 -5.13 7.45 -17.12
C GLU A 43 -4.75 8.91 -16.75
N LEU A 44 -3.57 9.09 -16.14
CA LEU A 44 -3.05 10.41 -15.79
C LEU A 44 -2.16 11.02 -16.86
N GLY A 45 -1.71 10.22 -17.85
CA GLY A 45 -0.72 10.67 -18.82
C GLY A 45 0.67 10.89 -18.19
N THR A 46 0.95 10.25 -17.05
CA THR A 46 2.24 10.35 -16.37
C THR A 46 3.32 9.68 -17.22
N ALA A 47 4.30 10.43 -17.68
CA ALA A 47 5.38 9.87 -18.49
C ALA A 47 6.43 9.15 -17.62
N PRO A 48 7.22 8.21 -18.18
CA PRO A 48 8.28 7.52 -17.42
C PRO A 48 9.25 8.47 -16.71
N GLU A 49 9.64 9.55 -17.35
CA GLU A 49 10.52 10.57 -16.81
C GLU A 49 9.92 11.38 -15.66
N ASP A 50 8.64 11.30 -15.47
CA ASP A 50 7.91 11.95 -14.38
C ASP A 50 7.88 11.15 -13.10
N ILE A 51 8.31 9.88 -13.14
CA ILE A 51 8.25 8.96 -12.01
C ILE A 51 9.66 8.67 -11.52
N ILE A 52 9.87 8.90 -10.24
CA ILE A 52 11.14 8.59 -9.57
C ILE A 52 10.90 7.33 -8.74
N LEU A 53 11.54 6.23 -9.13
CA LEU A 53 11.54 5.00 -8.35
C LEU A 53 12.69 4.99 -7.36
N GLU A 54 12.50 4.37 -6.20
CA GLU A 54 13.52 4.24 -5.16
C GLU A 54 14.13 5.59 -4.74
N ALA A 55 13.31 6.66 -4.74
CA ALA A 55 13.75 7.98 -4.32
C ALA A 55 14.22 7.96 -2.86
N PRO A 56 15.35 8.61 -2.50
CA PRO A 56 15.78 8.70 -1.12
C PRO A 56 14.70 9.33 -0.24
N HIS A 57 14.39 8.72 0.90
CA HIS A 57 13.43 9.26 1.85
C HIS A 57 14.04 10.46 2.56
N PRO A 58 13.47 11.70 2.42
CA PRO A 58 14.16 12.92 2.87
C PRO A 58 14.22 13.06 4.39
N TYR A 59 13.45 12.26 5.14
CA TYR A 59 13.32 12.36 6.60
C TYR A 59 13.74 11.08 7.33
N ILE A 60 14.10 10.01 6.62
CA ILE A 60 14.56 8.75 7.20
C ILE A 60 15.85 8.36 6.50
N GLU A 61 16.95 8.39 7.27
CA GLU A 61 18.28 8.10 6.73
C GLU A 61 18.36 6.70 6.11
N ARG A 62 19.00 6.61 4.95
CA ARG A 62 19.25 5.37 4.20
C ARG A 62 18.00 4.60 3.78
N LYS A 63 16.84 5.24 3.83
CA LYS A 63 15.58 4.65 3.31
C LYS A 63 15.19 5.30 2.00
N LYS A 64 14.38 4.58 1.25
CA LYS A 64 13.86 5.01 -0.04
C LYS A 64 12.35 4.89 -0.03
N MET A 65 11.71 5.74 -0.81
CA MET A 65 10.30 5.63 -1.15
C MET A 65 10.19 4.81 -2.44
N ASP A 66 9.24 3.92 -2.52
CA ASP A 66 9.08 3.04 -3.68
C ASP A 66 8.78 3.83 -4.96
N MET A 67 7.92 4.84 -4.86
CA MET A 67 7.59 5.70 -5.99
C MET A 67 7.29 7.13 -5.52
N LEU A 68 7.84 8.09 -6.25
CA LEU A 68 7.57 9.52 -6.09
C LEU A 68 7.20 10.10 -7.47
N ILE A 69 6.08 10.80 -7.54
CA ILE A 69 5.71 11.67 -8.65
C ILE A 69 5.79 13.10 -8.12
N PRO A 70 6.71 13.93 -8.60
CA PRO A 70 6.85 15.31 -8.14
C PRO A 70 5.60 16.15 -8.41
N GLU A 71 5.39 17.17 -7.57
CA GLU A 71 4.34 18.17 -7.77
C GLU A 71 4.49 18.86 -9.13
N ARG A 72 3.35 19.11 -9.77
CA ARG A 72 3.23 19.85 -11.02
C ARG A 72 2.17 20.94 -10.86
N GLU A 73 2.11 21.84 -11.85
CA GLU A 73 1.19 22.98 -11.84
C GLU A 73 -0.28 22.55 -11.55
N ASP A 74 -0.69 21.43 -12.12
CA ASP A 74 -2.08 20.92 -12.02
C ASP A 74 -2.25 19.68 -11.14
N SER A 75 -1.20 19.20 -10.48
CA SER A 75 -1.24 17.97 -9.68
C SER A 75 -0.36 18.01 -8.44
N PRO A 76 -0.85 17.54 -7.28
CA PRO A 76 -0.04 17.44 -6.09
C PRO A 76 1.06 16.39 -6.27
N GLU A 77 2.10 16.50 -5.45
CA GLU A 77 3.08 15.43 -5.27
C GLU A 77 2.39 14.15 -4.79
N ILE A 78 2.78 13.00 -5.36
CA ILE A 78 2.26 11.69 -4.99
C ILE A 78 3.42 10.81 -4.54
N VAL A 79 3.28 10.17 -3.38
CA VAL A 79 4.22 9.18 -2.86
C VAL A 79 3.46 7.87 -2.65
N CYS A 80 4.05 6.76 -3.11
CA CYS A 80 3.49 5.43 -2.89
C CYS A 80 4.54 4.50 -2.29
N GLU A 81 4.08 3.69 -1.36
CA GLU A 81 4.75 2.46 -0.91
C GLU A 81 3.94 1.27 -1.42
N PHE A 82 4.65 0.24 -1.86
CA PHE A 82 4.04 -0.98 -2.39
C PHE A 82 4.33 -2.16 -1.48
N LYS A 83 3.33 -3.01 -1.31
CA LYS A 83 3.52 -4.29 -0.64
C LYS A 83 2.77 -5.39 -1.36
N PHE A 84 3.48 -6.47 -1.63
CA PHE A 84 2.90 -7.68 -2.21
C PHE A 84 3.14 -8.89 -1.33
N HIS A 85 2.07 -9.45 -0.76
CA HIS A 85 2.13 -10.73 -0.06
C HIS A 85 1.60 -11.86 -0.96
N GLY A 86 2.51 -12.45 -1.71
CA GLY A 86 2.28 -13.65 -2.53
C GLY A 86 2.99 -14.88 -1.96
N LYS A 87 2.94 -16.00 -2.71
CA LYS A 87 3.75 -17.19 -2.42
C LYS A 87 5.11 -17.04 -3.09
N LEU A 88 6.00 -16.24 -2.51
CA LEU A 88 7.38 -16.15 -2.95
C LEU A 88 8.22 -17.22 -2.21
N PRO A 89 9.09 -17.96 -2.91
CA PRO A 89 9.95 -18.97 -2.26
C PRO A 89 10.80 -18.41 -1.12
N SER A 90 11.27 -17.18 -1.26
CA SER A 90 12.08 -16.48 -0.26
C SER A 90 11.32 -16.11 1.03
N GLU A 91 9.98 -16.09 0.98
CA GLU A 91 9.14 -15.63 2.10
C GLU A 91 8.42 -16.77 2.83
N GLN A 92 8.67 -18.03 2.45
CA GLN A 92 7.91 -19.18 2.98
C GLN A 92 8.06 -19.38 4.49
N HIS A 93 9.15 -18.89 5.10
CA HIS A 93 9.44 -19.05 6.51
C HIS A 93 9.11 -17.83 7.39
N GLN A 94 8.69 -16.71 6.79
CA GLN A 94 8.38 -15.52 7.56
C GLN A 94 6.97 -15.61 8.20
N PRO A 95 6.83 -15.41 9.52
CA PRO A 95 5.52 -15.43 10.19
C PRO A 95 4.56 -14.38 9.61
N ARG A 96 3.28 -14.73 9.47
CA ARG A 96 2.25 -13.80 8.99
C ARG A 96 2.13 -12.56 9.88
N THR A 97 2.31 -12.74 11.19
CA THR A 97 2.33 -11.67 12.17
C THR A 97 3.42 -10.63 11.88
N GLN A 98 4.61 -11.09 11.54
CA GLN A 98 5.72 -10.21 11.15
C GLN A 98 5.40 -9.49 9.83
N LYS A 99 4.92 -10.22 8.81
CA LYS A 99 4.50 -9.63 7.52
C LYS A 99 3.43 -8.55 7.70
N ALA A 100 2.48 -8.77 8.61
CA ALA A 100 1.47 -7.78 8.95
C ALA A 100 2.11 -6.53 9.58
N GLY A 101 3.05 -6.70 10.51
CA GLY A 101 3.77 -5.58 11.12
C GLY A 101 4.56 -4.75 10.09
N GLU A 102 5.15 -5.38 9.08
CA GLU A 102 5.89 -4.70 8.02
C GLU A 102 5.00 -3.76 7.16
N LEU A 103 3.70 -4.04 7.02
CA LEU A 103 2.76 -3.09 6.40
C LEU A 103 2.71 -1.76 7.17
N PHE A 104 2.74 -1.84 8.49
CA PHE A 104 2.70 -0.65 9.34
C PHE A 104 4.03 0.11 9.37
N VAL A 105 5.15 -0.53 9.02
CA VAL A 105 6.41 0.17 8.73
C VAL A 105 6.24 1.10 7.53
N ASP A 106 5.63 0.60 6.46
CA ASP A 106 5.41 1.38 5.24
C ASP A 106 4.39 2.51 5.49
N ILE A 107 3.32 2.24 6.26
CA ILE A 107 2.38 3.28 6.74
C ILE A 107 3.12 4.36 7.55
N SER A 108 3.97 3.98 8.51
CA SER A 108 4.73 4.93 9.33
C SER A 108 5.68 5.78 8.48
N ARG A 109 6.32 5.21 7.47
CA ARG A 109 7.18 5.97 6.53
C ARG A 109 6.38 7.03 5.77
N LEU A 110 5.21 6.65 5.25
CA LEU A 110 4.29 7.56 4.57
C LEU A 110 3.76 8.64 5.51
N ALA A 111 3.41 8.29 6.77
CA ALA A 111 2.96 9.23 7.78
C ALA A 111 4.03 10.26 8.14
N ILE A 112 5.30 9.84 8.33
CA ILE A 112 6.44 10.75 8.55
C ILE A 112 6.59 11.70 7.36
N TYR A 113 6.44 11.22 6.14
CA TYR A 113 6.51 12.05 4.94
C TYR A 113 5.35 13.05 4.90
N LYS A 114 4.12 12.57 5.07
CA LYS A 114 2.88 13.37 5.06
C LYS A 114 2.90 14.49 6.09
N LYS A 115 3.34 14.22 7.30
CA LYS A 115 3.47 15.23 8.38
C LYS A 115 4.35 16.42 7.99
N LYS A 116 5.40 16.18 7.20
CA LYS A 116 6.34 17.21 6.71
C LYS A 116 5.90 17.86 5.40
N ARG A 117 5.07 17.17 4.62
CA ARG A 117 4.61 17.56 3.29
C ARG A 117 3.09 17.43 3.19
N GLN A 118 2.37 18.29 3.89
CA GLN A 118 0.91 18.19 4.06
C GLN A 118 0.11 18.18 2.75
N LYS A 119 0.61 18.80 1.69
CA LYS A 119 -0.06 18.82 0.37
C LYS A 119 0.18 17.54 -0.44
N THR A 120 1.17 16.74 -0.10
CA THR A 120 1.47 15.48 -0.78
C THR A 120 0.35 14.47 -0.55
N ARG A 121 0.01 13.72 -1.57
CA ARG A 121 -0.85 12.54 -1.44
C ARG A 121 0.01 11.30 -1.23
N CYS A 122 -0.22 10.59 -0.15
CA CYS A 122 0.56 9.43 0.25
C CYS A 122 -0.31 8.18 0.20
N PHE A 123 0.13 7.14 -0.53
CA PHE A 123 -0.66 5.92 -0.72
C PHE A 123 0.12 4.67 -0.35
N LEU A 124 -0.50 3.81 0.43
CA LEU A 124 -0.10 2.41 0.54
C LEU A 124 -0.87 1.60 -0.51
N VAL A 125 -0.15 0.99 -1.45
CA VAL A 125 -0.69 0.11 -2.48
C VAL A 125 -0.40 -1.33 -2.07
N TYR A 126 -1.40 -1.99 -1.53
CA TYR A 126 -1.27 -3.33 -0.99
C TYR A 126 -1.98 -4.36 -1.87
N VAL A 127 -1.24 -5.37 -2.31
CA VAL A 127 -1.76 -6.52 -3.05
C VAL A 127 -1.42 -7.80 -2.30
N THR A 128 -2.39 -8.67 -2.10
CA THR A 128 -2.16 -9.92 -1.36
C THR A 128 -2.97 -11.08 -1.90
N LYS A 129 -2.48 -12.29 -1.64
CA LYS A 129 -3.20 -13.54 -1.88
C LYS A 129 -4.01 -13.97 -0.65
N PHE A 130 -4.83 -14.99 -0.85
CA PHE A 130 -5.84 -15.48 0.10
C PHE A 130 -5.30 -15.72 1.51
N GLU A 131 -4.11 -16.33 1.64
CA GLU A 131 -3.60 -16.72 2.96
C GLU A 131 -3.34 -15.52 3.89
N MET A 132 -2.80 -14.43 3.33
CA MET A 132 -2.56 -13.22 4.12
C MET A 132 -3.81 -12.37 4.27
N ALA A 133 -4.67 -12.32 3.24
CA ALA A 133 -5.97 -11.68 3.33
C ALA A 133 -6.82 -12.31 4.44
N ASN A 134 -6.86 -13.64 4.49
CA ASN A 134 -7.59 -14.38 5.54
C ASN A 134 -7.00 -14.15 6.94
N TYR A 135 -5.67 -14.00 7.03
CA TYR A 135 -5.02 -13.63 8.29
C TYR A 135 -5.43 -12.23 8.75
N LEU A 136 -5.42 -11.26 7.85
CA LEU A 136 -5.76 -9.86 8.16
C LEU A 136 -7.24 -9.65 8.46
N SER A 137 -8.13 -10.42 7.82
CA SER A 137 -9.59 -10.34 8.03
C SER A 137 -10.08 -11.13 9.24
N ASN A 138 -9.21 -11.84 9.95
CA ASN A 138 -9.61 -12.63 11.11
C ASN A 138 -9.62 -11.73 12.35
N ASP A 139 -10.79 -11.56 12.96
CA ASP A 139 -11.03 -10.74 14.16
C ASP A 139 -10.08 -11.09 15.32
N ALA A 140 -9.67 -12.37 15.44
CA ALA A 140 -8.70 -12.78 16.45
C ALA A 140 -7.33 -12.10 16.30
N ASN A 141 -6.98 -11.63 15.10
CA ASN A 141 -5.73 -10.92 14.83
C ASN A 141 -5.87 -9.39 15.00
N ARG A 142 -7.12 -8.91 15.16
CA ARG A 142 -7.46 -7.47 15.37
C ARG A 142 -6.89 -6.56 14.27
N LEU A 143 -6.93 -7.01 13.01
CA LEU A 143 -6.47 -6.28 11.82
C LEU A 143 -7.56 -6.20 10.76
N ASP A 144 -8.76 -6.68 11.08
CA ASP A 144 -9.93 -6.67 10.24
C ASP A 144 -10.42 -5.25 9.95
N ASP A 145 -10.34 -4.35 10.92
CA ASP A 145 -10.61 -2.92 10.79
C ASP A 145 -9.71 -2.24 9.74
N PHE A 146 -8.43 -2.61 9.70
CA PHE A 146 -7.49 -2.16 8.68
C PHE A 146 -7.82 -2.77 7.30
N PHE A 147 -7.95 -4.10 7.23
CA PHE A 147 -8.06 -4.79 5.95
C PHE A 147 -9.42 -4.60 5.27
N ASN A 148 -10.48 -4.47 6.07
CA ASN A 148 -11.86 -4.29 5.62
C ASN A 148 -12.37 -2.85 5.76
N LEU A 149 -11.47 -1.86 5.89
CA LEU A 149 -11.84 -0.46 5.97
C LEU A 149 -12.77 -0.08 4.81
N LEU A 150 -13.94 0.42 5.13
CA LEU A 150 -14.97 0.76 4.16
C LEU A 150 -14.73 2.13 3.51
N PRO A 151 -15.28 2.38 2.31
CA PRO A 151 -15.40 3.73 1.77
C PRO A 151 -16.07 4.66 2.81
N ASP A 152 -15.61 5.89 2.89
CA ASP A 152 -16.11 6.92 3.82
C ASP A 152 -15.77 6.68 5.30
N GLU A 153 -15.02 5.65 5.63
CA GLU A 153 -14.43 5.43 6.95
C GLU A 153 -12.98 5.86 7.00
N ALA A 154 -12.53 6.22 8.18
CA ALA A 154 -11.13 6.49 8.48
C ALA A 154 -10.69 5.65 9.68
N LEU A 155 -9.51 5.05 9.59
CA LEU A 155 -8.90 4.30 10.68
C LEU A 155 -7.74 5.10 11.27
N ARG A 156 -7.83 5.43 12.54
CA ARG A 156 -6.75 6.10 13.28
C ARG A 156 -5.67 5.10 13.65
N ILE A 157 -4.46 5.35 13.20
CA ILE A 157 -3.26 4.63 13.60
C ILE A 157 -2.49 5.50 14.60
N ASN A 158 -2.40 5.04 15.84
CA ASN A 158 -1.70 5.69 16.93
C ASN A 158 -1.11 4.63 17.87
N ALA A 159 -0.55 5.01 19.01
CA ALA A 159 0.02 4.07 19.98
C ALA A 159 -1.00 3.04 20.48
N GLU A 160 -2.24 3.46 20.73
CA GLU A 160 -3.32 2.60 21.23
C GLU A 160 -3.71 1.51 20.21
N TYR A 161 -3.57 1.81 18.93
CA TYR A 161 -3.81 0.82 17.84
C TYR A 161 -2.92 -0.41 17.99
N PHE A 162 -1.75 -0.27 18.59
CA PHE A 162 -0.78 -1.35 18.79
C PHE A 162 -0.93 -2.07 20.14
N ASP A 163 -1.78 -1.56 21.03
CA ASP A 163 -2.00 -2.16 22.34
C ASP A 163 -2.60 -3.57 22.22
N ASN A 164 -2.12 -4.48 23.08
CA ASN A 164 -2.59 -5.87 23.16
C ASN A 164 -2.43 -6.69 21.86
N ARG A 165 -1.52 -6.27 20.96
CA ARG A 165 -1.14 -7.05 19.79
C ARG A 165 0.08 -7.91 20.07
N PRO A 166 0.30 -9.00 19.31
CA PRO A 166 1.48 -9.85 19.51
C PRO A 166 2.78 -9.07 19.41
N GLU A 167 3.74 -9.36 20.28
CA GLU A 167 5.06 -8.71 20.31
C GLU A 167 5.77 -8.79 18.95
N THR A 168 5.67 -9.90 18.23
CA THR A 168 6.23 -10.05 16.88
C THR A 168 5.65 -9.02 15.90
N PHE A 169 4.36 -8.68 16.03
CA PHE A 169 3.73 -7.64 15.23
C PHE A 169 4.24 -6.25 15.63
N THR A 170 4.18 -5.92 16.91
CA THR A 170 4.56 -4.59 17.42
C THR A 170 6.05 -4.29 17.19
N ASN A 171 6.92 -5.27 17.36
CA ASN A 171 8.34 -5.15 17.05
C ASN A 171 8.59 -4.93 15.55
N ALA A 172 7.86 -5.62 14.68
CA ALA A 172 7.98 -5.41 13.25
C ALA A 172 7.43 -4.04 12.81
N ALA A 173 6.29 -3.60 13.37
CA ALA A 173 5.64 -2.35 13.02
C ALA A 173 6.39 -1.11 13.55
N GLY A 174 6.97 -1.20 14.74
CA GLY A 174 7.53 -0.07 15.48
C GLY A 174 8.96 0.34 15.11
N VAL A 175 9.50 -0.11 13.98
CA VAL A 175 10.90 0.15 13.57
C VAL A 175 11.26 1.64 13.55
N TYR A 176 10.31 2.53 13.21
CA TYR A 176 10.51 3.98 13.15
C TYR A 176 9.78 4.74 14.28
N GLY A 177 9.25 4.02 15.26
CA GLY A 177 8.25 4.56 16.17
C GLY A 177 6.87 4.59 15.51
N ILE A 178 5.87 4.98 16.30
CA ILE A 178 4.50 5.10 15.82
C ILE A 178 4.24 6.57 15.52
N GLU A 179 4.20 6.91 14.24
CA GLU A 179 3.76 8.23 13.80
C GLU A 179 2.23 8.16 13.64
N GLU A 180 1.53 9.07 14.30
CA GLU A 180 0.07 9.14 14.20
C GLU A 180 -0.37 9.54 12.81
N CYS A 181 -1.35 8.85 12.26
CA CYS A 181 -1.98 9.17 10.98
C CYS A 181 -3.39 8.59 10.90
N ASP A 182 -4.16 9.08 9.96
CA ASP A 182 -5.42 8.49 9.57
C ASP A 182 -5.26 7.78 8.23
N LEU A 183 -5.80 6.56 8.13
CA LEU A 183 -5.94 5.82 6.88
C LEU A 183 -7.35 6.01 6.36
N SER A 184 -7.49 6.36 5.10
CA SER A 184 -8.77 6.37 4.40
C SER A 184 -8.75 5.38 3.24
N HIS A 185 -9.89 4.74 2.99
CA HIS A 185 -10.04 3.83 1.88
C HIS A 185 -10.07 4.62 0.56
N SER A 186 -9.16 4.30 -0.36
CA SER A 186 -9.12 4.89 -1.70
C SER A 186 -9.63 3.95 -2.78
N PHE A 187 -9.34 2.65 -2.65
CA PHE A 187 -9.75 1.65 -3.63
C PHE A 187 -9.59 0.23 -3.09
N SER A 188 -10.51 -0.67 -3.46
CA SER A 188 -10.38 -2.09 -3.15
C SER A 188 -10.92 -2.99 -4.24
N ILE A 189 -10.28 -4.15 -4.42
CA ILE A 189 -10.78 -5.28 -5.19
C ILE A 189 -10.65 -6.54 -4.35
N SER A 190 -11.69 -7.37 -4.40
CA SER A 190 -11.68 -8.73 -3.88
C SER A 190 -12.14 -9.66 -5.00
N ARG A 191 -11.24 -10.50 -5.51
CA ARG A 191 -11.52 -11.43 -6.60
C ARG A 191 -11.50 -12.87 -6.12
N ASP A 192 -12.58 -13.58 -6.41
CA ASP A 192 -12.80 -14.96 -6.02
C ASP A 192 -12.52 -15.96 -7.17
N LEU A 193 -11.56 -15.65 -8.02
CA LEU A 193 -11.10 -16.52 -9.12
C LEU A 193 -10.15 -17.61 -8.59
N GLN A 194 -9.78 -18.58 -9.44
CA GLN A 194 -8.86 -19.68 -9.08
C GLN A 194 -7.55 -19.24 -8.40
N ASN A 195 -7.16 -17.98 -8.57
CA ASN A 195 -6.07 -17.31 -7.86
C ASN A 195 -6.62 -16.13 -7.06
N LYS A 196 -7.32 -16.39 -5.96
CA LYS A 196 -7.84 -15.35 -5.07
C LYS A 196 -6.76 -14.33 -4.74
N TYR A 197 -7.01 -13.08 -5.08
CA TYR A 197 -6.16 -11.97 -4.69
C TYR A 197 -7.00 -10.77 -4.27
N PHE A 198 -6.39 -9.89 -3.51
CA PHE A 198 -7.03 -8.71 -2.96
C PHE A 198 -6.13 -7.51 -3.21
N VAL A 199 -6.73 -6.41 -3.60
CA VAL A 199 -6.07 -5.10 -3.69
C VAL A 199 -6.69 -4.19 -2.64
N ARG A 200 -5.85 -3.44 -1.94
CA ARG A 200 -6.24 -2.37 -1.03
C ARG A 200 -5.34 -1.17 -1.30
N ILE A 201 -5.92 -0.02 -1.55
CA ILE A 201 -5.19 1.23 -1.66
C ILE A 201 -5.73 2.14 -0.57
N PHE A 202 -4.85 2.55 0.33
CA PHE A 202 -5.15 3.47 1.42
C PHE A 202 -4.43 4.78 1.20
N GLU A 203 -5.11 5.89 1.43
CA GLU A 203 -4.49 7.21 1.51
C GLU A 203 -4.17 7.52 2.98
N ILE A 204 -2.99 8.06 3.22
CA ILE A 204 -2.49 8.45 4.53
C ILE A 204 -2.61 9.97 4.68
N SER A 205 -3.28 10.41 5.76
CA SER A 205 -3.50 11.82 6.07
C SER A 205 -3.08 12.19 7.50
#